data_aad1cf9019a6589b60b0851a4fdfe300
#
_entry.id   aad1cf9019a6589b60b0851a4fdfe300
#
_cell.length_a   1.000
_cell.length_b   1.000
_cell.length_c   1.000
_cell.angle_alpha   90.00
_cell.angle_beta   90.00
_cell.angle_gamma   90.00
#
_symmetry.space_group_name_H-M   'P 1'
#
loop_
_entity.id
_entity.type
_entity.pdbx_description
1 polymer ?
#
loop_
_entity_poly.entity_id
_entity_poly.type
_entity_poly.pdbx_seq_one_letter_code
_entity_poly.pdbx_strand_id
1 'polypeptide(L)'
;MTDDRLTDPVAEQVLDGNALAGMLAATFGTEMTTVPGQCAHCGTVSMIGELRAYVRAPGAVLRCPTCDGIILRVVETTEATYVDARGAVHLRFVRR
;
A
#
# COMPACT_ATOMS: atom_id res chain seq x y z
N MET A 1 20.17 4.54 26.41
CA MET A 1 19.13 5.49 26.11
C MET A 1 18.03 4.85 25.28
N THR A 2 16.81 5.14 25.60
CA THR A 2 15.69 4.59 24.87
C THR A 2 15.55 5.29 23.52
N ASP A 3 15.34 4.49 22.48
CA ASP A 3 15.04 5.02 21.17
C ASP A 3 13.59 5.52 21.17
N ASP A 4 13.39 6.81 20.98
CA ASP A 4 12.07 7.41 20.99
C ASP A 4 11.12 6.79 19.97
N ARG A 5 11.65 6.29 18.87
CA ARG A 5 10.85 5.65 17.85
C ARG A 5 10.17 4.38 18.33
N LEU A 6 10.75 3.70 19.31
CA LEU A 6 10.20 2.47 19.86
C LEU A 6 8.97 2.74 20.72
N THR A 7 8.86 3.96 21.24
CA THR A 7 7.76 4.33 22.13
C THR A 7 6.80 5.32 21.52
N ASP A 8 7.09 5.81 20.31
CA ASP A 8 6.23 6.76 19.62
C ASP A 8 5.08 6.02 18.93
N PRO A 9 3.83 6.17 19.44
CA PRO A 9 2.70 5.45 18.85
C PRO A 9 2.31 5.94 17.46
N VAL A 10 2.84 7.09 17.03
CA VAL A 10 2.56 7.62 15.69
C VAL A 10 3.72 7.40 14.74
N ALA A 11 4.76 6.68 15.16
CA ALA A 11 5.88 6.37 14.29
C ALA A 11 5.40 5.54 13.10
N GLU A 12 5.83 5.94 11.92
CA GLU A 12 5.48 5.24 10.70
C GLU A 12 6.26 3.93 10.60
N GLN A 13 5.57 2.86 10.24
CA GLN A 13 6.18 1.57 10.01
C GLN A 13 6.37 1.36 8.51
N VAL A 14 7.57 0.90 8.12
CA VAL A 14 7.88 0.58 6.73
C VAL A 14 7.88 -0.93 6.58
N LEU A 15 6.96 -1.42 5.77
CA LEU A 15 6.72 -2.83 5.53
C LEU A 15 6.68 -3.06 4.02
N ASP A 16 6.43 -4.29 3.59
CA ASP A 16 6.08 -4.54 2.20
C ASP A 16 4.56 -4.71 2.07
N GLY A 17 4.08 -4.73 0.83
CA GLY A 17 2.65 -4.86 0.57
C GLY A 17 2.06 -6.18 1.07
N ASN A 18 2.88 -7.22 1.20
CA ASN A 18 2.42 -8.51 1.74
C ASN A 18 1.96 -8.39 3.19
N ALA A 19 2.55 -7.49 3.95
CA ALA A 19 2.14 -7.25 5.34
C ALA A 19 0.72 -6.69 5.42
N LEU A 20 0.21 -6.11 4.34
CA LEU A 20 -1.13 -5.55 4.27
C LEU A 20 -2.12 -6.46 3.57
N ALA A 21 -1.77 -7.74 3.33
CA ALA A 21 -2.60 -8.66 2.55
C ALA A 21 -4.04 -8.73 3.06
N GLY A 22 -4.22 -8.83 4.36
CA GLY A 22 -5.55 -8.92 4.97
C GLY A 22 -6.38 -7.66 4.78
N MET A 23 -5.77 -6.50 5.03
CA MET A 23 -6.45 -5.22 4.87
C MET A 23 -6.81 -4.97 3.40
N LEU A 24 -5.90 -5.27 2.50
CA LEU A 24 -6.14 -5.10 1.07
C LEU A 24 -7.22 -6.04 0.57
N ALA A 25 -7.21 -7.31 1.01
CA ALA A 25 -8.26 -8.26 0.63
C ALA A 25 -9.63 -7.82 1.13
N ALA A 26 -9.70 -7.31 2.36
CA ALA A 26 -10.95 -6.80 2.90
C ALA A 26 -11.46 -5.57 2.13
N THR A 27 -10.55 -4.69 1.74
CA THR A 27 -10.90 -3.46 1.03
C THR A 27 -11.35 -3.74 -0.40
N PHE A 28 -10.63 -4.59 -1.13
CA PHE A 28 -10.90 -4.84 -2.55
C PHE A 28 -11.77 -6.06 -2.81
N GLY A 29 -12.02 -6.86 -1.79
CA GLY A 29 -12.83 -8.06 -1.93
C GLY A 29 -12.11 -9.22 -2.63
N THR A 30 -10.81 -9.12 -2.80
CA THR A 30 -10.02 -10.15 -3.45
C THR A 30 -8.56 -10.06 -2.98
N GLU A 31 -7.81 -11.14 -3.20
CA GLU A 31 -6.39 -11.17 -2.88
C GLU A 31 -5.65 -10.19 -3.81
N MET A 32 -4.89 -9.27 -3.23
CA MET A 32 -4.25 -8.18 -3.97
C MET A 32 -2.75 -8.30 -4.09
N THR A 33 -2.08 -9.09 -3.26
CA THR A 33 -0.62 -9.08 -3.20
C THR A 33 0.04 -9.59 -4.47
N THR A 34 -0.67 -10.39 -5.27
CA THR A 34 -0.17 -10.90 -6.54
C THR A 34 -0.73 -10.16 -7.75
N VAL A 35 -1.42 -9.05 -7.53
CA VAL A 35 -1.96 -8.22 -8.61
C VAL A 35 -0.88 -7.26 -9.08
N PRO A 36 -0.51 -7.29 -10.38
CA PRO A 36 0.46 -6.34 -10.91
C PRO A 36 -0.14 -4.95 -11.04
N GLY A 37 0.66 -3.93 -10.71
CA GLY A 37 0.29 -2.56 -10.91
C GLY A 37 1.42 -1.79 -11.57
N GLN A 38 1.10 -0.88 -12.47
CA GLN A 38 2.10 -0.06 -13.14
C GLN A 38 2.17 1.31 -12.48
N CYS A 39 3.37 1.68 -12.06
CA CYS A 39 3.62 2.99 -11.46
C CYS A 39 3.43 4.10 -12.49
N ALA A 40 2.61 5.10 -12.15
CA ALA A 40 2.37 6.24 -13.02
C ALA A 40 3.57 7.20 -13.09
N HIS A 41 4.49 7.11 -12.13
CA HIS A 41 5.64 8.02 -12.06
C HIS A 41 6.84 7.51 -12.87
N CYS A 42 7.11 6.21 -12.84
CA CYS A 42 8.30 5.66 -13.50
C CYS A 42 7.99 4.52 -14.48
N GLY A 43 6.75 4.05 -14.54
CA GLY A 43 6.34 2.99 -15.47
C GLY A 43 6.68 1.58 -15.03
N THR A 44 7.36 1.40 -13.91
CA THR A 44 7.70 0.06 -13.42
C THR A 44 6.44 -0.71 -13.05
N VAL A 45 6.39 -1.98 -13.42
CA VAL A 45 5.32 -2.90 -13.02
C VAL A 45 5.80 -3.72 -11.84
N SER A 46 5.03 -3.71 -10.76
CA SER A 46 5.33 -4.47 -9.55
C SER A 46 4.06 -5.14 -9.05
N MET A 47 4.20 -6.28 -8.40
CA MET A 47 3.09 -6.84 -7.64
C MET A 47 2.77 -5.94 -6.46
N ILE A 48 1.51 -5.83 -6.11
CA ILE A 48 1.10 -5.00 -4.96
C ILE A 48 1.84 -5.45 -3.68
N GLY A 49 2.07 -6.75 -3.53
CA GLY A 49 2.80 -7.28 -2.38
C GLY A 49 4.26 -6.84 -2.30
N GLU A 50 4.83 -6.39 -3.42
CA GLU A 50 6.23 -5.94 -3.49
C GLU A 50 6.39 -4.44 -3.20
N LEU A 51 5.29 -3.69 -3.13
CA LEU A 51 5.35 -2.25 -2.87
C LEU A 51 5.83 -2.00 -1.44
N ARG A 52 6.45 -0.86 -1.22
CA ARG A 52 6.80 -0.44 0.13
C ARG A 52 5.56 0.15 0.80
N ALA A 53 5.20 -0.43 1.93
CA ALA A 53 4.03 -0.03 2.67
C ALA A 53 4.44 0.79 3.88
N TYR A 54 3.97 2.01 3.94
CA TYR A 54 4.19 2.93 5.04
C TYR A 54 2.87 3.02 5.80
N VAL A 55 2.84 2.42 6.98
CA VAL A 55 1.62 2.30 7.78
C VAL A 55 1.66 3.29 8.92
N ARG A 56 0.65 4.15 8.95
CA ARG A 56 0.44 5.10 10.03
C ARG A 56 -1.06 5.30 10.17
N ALA A 57 -1.64 4.75 11.24
CA ALA A 57 -3.08 4.81 11.41
C ALA A 57 -3.59 6.25 11.28
N PRO A 58 -4.73 6.46 10.62
CA PRO A 58 -5.70 5.47 10.15
C PRO A 58 -5.45 4.94 8.73
N GLY A 59 -4.27 5.09 8.18
CA GLY A 59 -4.06 4.72 6.80
C GLY A 59 -2.75 4.06 6.48
N ALA A 60 -2.60 3.73 5.22
CA ALA A 60 -1.38 3.17 4.67
C ALA A 60 -1.12 3.79 3.30
N VAL A 61 0.16 3.96 2.98
CA VAL A 61 0.61 4.44 1.69
C VAL A 61 1.53 3.37 1.11
N LEU A 62 1.24 2.96 -0.13
CA LEU A 62 2.07 1.98 -0.83
C LEU A 62 2.85 2.71 -1.92
N ARG A 63 4.18 2.61 -1.84
CA ARG A 63 5.10 3.32 -2.74
C ARG A 63 5.82 2.35 -3.65
N CYS A 64 6.16 2.85 -4.82
CA CYS A 64 6.95 2.10 -5.81
C CYS A 64 8.34 1.81 -5.25
N PRO A 65 8.79 0.54 -5.28
CA PRO A 65 10.13 0.21 -4.81
C PRO A 65 11.26 0.78 -5.69
N THR A 66 10.93 1.18 -6.91
CA THR A 66 11.91 1.73 -7.86
C THR A 66 12.08 3.23 -7.71
N CYS A 67 10.98 4.00 -7.68
CA CYS A 67 11.05 5.46 -7.68
C CYS A 67 10.53 6.11 -6.40
N ASP A 68 9.98 5.31 -5.49
CA ASP A 68 9.38 5.77 -4.22
C ASP A 68 8.14 6.65 -4.39
N GLY A 69 7.60 6.74 -5.60
CA GLY A 69 6.35 7.44 -5.83
C GLY A 69 5.17 6.71 -5.22
N ILE A 70 4.18 7.46 -4.76
CA ILE A 70 2.97 6.85 -4.17
C ILE A 70 2.14 6.22 -5.27
N ILE A 71 1.84 4.93 -5.11
CA ILE A 71 0.98 4.19 -6.05
C ILE A 71 -0.44 4.11 -5.51
N LEU A 72 -0.58 3.69 -4.26
CA LEU A 72 -1.88 3.55 -3.60
C LEU A 72 -1.86 4.21 -2.24
N ARG A 73 -2.99 4.75 -1.85
CA ARG A 73 -3.21 5.22 -0.48
C ARG A 73 -4.56 4.69 -0.03
N VAL A 74 -4.59 4.11 1.16
CA VAL A 74 -5.81 3.57 1.76
C VAL A 74 -5.99 4.21 3.12
N VAL A 75 -7.16 4.81 3.34
CA VAL A 75 -7.50 5.43 4.63
C VAL A 75 -8.82 4.82 5.12
N GLU A 76 -8.80 4.28 6.33
CA GLU A 76 -9.97 3.67 6.94
C GLU A 76 -10.53 4.58 8.02
N THR A 77 -11.80 4.91 7.89
CA THR A 77 -12.54 5.64 8.92
C THR A 77 -13.65 4.75 9.46
N THR A 78 -14.38 5.24 10.47
CA THR A 78 -15.51 4.49 11.02
C THR A 78 -16.65 4.35 10.01
N GLU A 79 -16.70 5.21 9.01
CA GLU A 79 -17.82 5.24 8.06
C GLU A 79 -17.46 4.71 6.68
N ALA A 80 -16.17 4.79 6.30
CA ALA A 80 -15.78 4.47 4.93
C ALA A 80 -14.31 4.12 4.83
N THR A 81 -13.97 3.43 3.75
CA THR A 81 -12.57 3.24 3.34
C THR A 81 -12.36 4.03 2.06
N TYR A 82 -11.34 4.87 2.08
CA TYR A 82 -10.96 5.67 0.91
C TYR A 82 -9.75 5.04 0.25
N VAL A 83 -9.85 4.80 -1.05
CA VAL A 83 -8.75 4.27 -1.84
C VAL A 83 -8.37 5.29 -2.90
N ASP A 84 -7.13 5.76 -2.83
CA ASP A 84 -6.58 6.68 -3.82
C ASP A 84 -5.55 5.88 -4.64
N ALA A 85 -5.85 5.68 -5.91
CA ALA A 85 -5.02 4.90 -6.82
C ALA A 85 -4.47 5.76 -7.96
N ARG A 86 -4.36 7.07 -7.76
CA ARG A 86 -3.87 7.98 -8.82
C ARG A 86 -2.43 7.70 -9.23
N GLY A 87 -1.67 7.05 -8.36
CA GLY A 87 -0.29 6.69 -8.66
C GLY A 87 -0.14 5.43 -9.49
N ALA A 88 -1.22 4.75 -9.82
CA ALA A 88 -1.20 3.56 -10.68
C ALA A 88 -1.78 3.91 -12.05
N VAL A 89 -1.05 3.56 -13.11
CA VAL A 89 -1.59 3.64 -14.47
C VAL A 89 -2.74 2.66 -14.61
N HIS A 90 -2.54 1.45 -14.09
CA HIS A 90 -3.55 0.40 -14.03
C HIS A 90 -3.16 -0.65 -12.99
N LEU A 91 -4.16 -1.44 -12.60
CA LEU A 91 -3.99 -2.69 -11.87
C LEU A 91 -4.52 -3.78 -12.78
N ARG A 92 -3.80 -4.91 -12.85
CA ARG A 92 -4.16 -5.97 -13.78
C ARG A 92 -4.72 -7.18 -13.03
N PHE A 93 -5.99 -7.43 -13.23
CA PHE A 93 -6.67 -8.59 -12.67
C PHE A 93 -6.82 -9.66 -13.74
N VAL A 94 -6.21 -10.81 -13.52
CA VAL A 94 -6.25 -11.91 -14.50
C VAL A 94 -7.56 -12.65 -14.33
N ARG A 95 -8.27 -12.87 -15.43
CA ARG A 95 -9.50 -13.64 -15.42
C ARG A 95 -9.19 -15.13 -15.55
N ARG A 96 -10.05 -15.90 -14.96
CA ARG A 96 -9.94 -17.36 -15.01
C ARG A 96 -11.13 -18.00 -15.72
#